data_503b0cc5e20fbdde27b7e4a3c9e25235
#
_entry.id   503b0cc5e20fbdde27b7e4a3c9e25235
#
_cell.length_a   1.000
_cell.length_b   1.000
_cell.length_c   1.000
_cell.angle_alpha   90.00
_cell.angle_beta   90.00
_cell.angle_gamma   90.00
#
_symmetry.space_group_name_H-M   'P 1'
#
loop_
_entity.id
_entity.type
_entity.pdbx_description
1 polymer ?
#
loop_
_entity_poly.entity_id
_entity_poly.type
_entity_poly.pdbx_seq_one_letter_code
_entity_poly.pdbx_strand_id
1 'polypeptide(L)'
;MRRTFSAAAALLLASVVLRGESRDFDRQLRQQALTDSTWRAASDGYMRMEKIAYRSAAGDLDVPAFVFRPFGAAAPGSEAALVWVHEDIRGHLYEHYIPYIRDAVAQGYVVIAPEYRGSIGYGERYYDAIDYGGAEVDDVVGAVDVLRTRYPEVDCHRVGIIGWSHGGMITLLAIFRNPLLFRAAAAMVPVSNLIERVERKGIEKQLSLIDPAHRVFGDSPESEPDADVYKERSPLFQVDKLRIPLLVHVARNDRDVDIEEDLPLVEALRTLKPRLAETKIYDQPPGGHTFDRRVNHLTWEPENNPDQVDSWTRIWRFFDRTLDAVAAPAVAAVSADARPRPRASSGLEH
;
A
#
# COMPACT_ATOMS: atom_id res chain seq x y z
N MET A 1 -11.18 -56.70 -10.37
CA MET A 1 -11.06 -55.96 -9.09
C MET A 1 -10.48 -54.57 -9.38
N ARG A 2 -11.33 -53.59 -9.52
CA ARG A 2 -10.92 -52.16 -9.71
C ARG A 2 -10.93 -51.51 -8.34
N ARG A 3 -9.79 -51.00 -7.92
CA ARG A 3 -9.67 -50.23 -6.66
C ARG A 3 -10.08 -48.81 -6.91
N THR A 4 -11.20 -48.40 -6.33
CA THR A 4 -11.65 -47.00 -6.25
C THR A 4 -10.87 -46.30 -5.16
N PHE A 5 -9.92 -45.43 -5.50
CA PHE A 5 -9.31 -44.52 -4.56
C PHE A 5 -10.29 -43.36 -4.26
N SER A 6 -10.54 -43.17 -2.98
CA SER A 6 -11.52 -42.22 -2.47
C SER A 6 -11.07 -40.78 -2.68
N ALA A 7 -11.89 -39.99 -3.35
CA ALA A 7 -11.68 -38.55 -3.61
C ALA A 7 -11.67 -37.68 -2.31
N ALA A 8 -12.04 -38.26 -1.18
CA ALA A 8 -12.09 -37.54 0.11
C ALA A 8 -10.69 -37.27 0.74
N ALA A 9 -9.67 -38.08 0.39
CA ALA A 9 -8.32 -37.90 0.95
C ALA A 9 -7.55 -36.73 0.28
N ALA A 10 -7.88 -36.39 -0.98
CA ALA A 10 -7.23 -35.31 -1.71
C ALA A 10 -7.72 -33.92 -1.26
N LEU A 11 -8.97 -33.78 -0.83
CA LEU A 11 -9.52 -32.51 -0.37
C LEU A 11 -9.03 -32.13 1.05
N LEU A 12 -8.77 -33.13 1.91
CA LEU A 12 -8.22 -32.87 3.25
C LEU A 12 -6.74 -32.46 3.22
N LEU A 13 -5.96 -32.95 2.26
CA LEU A 13 -4.56 -32.55 2.08
C LEU A 13 -4.42 -31.12 1.55
N ALA A 14 -5.31 -30.70 0.65
CA ALA A 14 -5.29 -29.33 0.11
C ALA A 14 -5.67 -28.26 1.16
N SER A 15 -6.59 -28.55 2.07
CA SER A 15 -7.00 -27.62 3.12
C SER A 15 -5.99 -27.51 4.28
N VAL A 16 -5.18 -28.54 4.51
CA VAL A 16 -4.10 -28.53 5.52
C VAL A 16 -2.88 -27.75 5.00
N VAL A 17 -2.57 -27.86 3.71
CA VAL A 17 -1.46 -27.13 3.09
C VAL A 17 -1.71 -25.61 3.09
N LEU A 18 -2.93 -25.14 2.82
CA LEU A 18 -3.27 -23.71 2.80
C LEU A 18 -3.26 -23.05 4.20
N ARG A 19 -3.50 -23.78 5.27
CA ARG A 19 -3.39 -23.25 6.66
C ARG A 19 -1.97 -23.22 7.20
N GLY A 20 -1.06 -24.07 6.72
CA GLY A 20 0.33 -24.13 7.16
C GLY A 20 1.24 -23.10 6.49
N GLU A 21 0.93 -22.67 5.26
CA GLU A 21 1.80 -21.75 4.51
C GLU A 21 1.77 -20.30 5.03
N SER A 22 0.63 -19.82 5.55
CA SER A 22 0.49 -18.43 6.01
C SER A 22 1.28 -18.10 7.29
N ARG A 23 1.65 -19.10 8.10
CA ARG A 23 2.41 -18.95 9.36
C ARG A 23 3.83 -19.53 9.30
N ASP A 24 4.38 -19.79 8.14
CA ASP A 24 5.80 -20.15 7.96
C ASP A 24 6.66 -18.86 8.05
N PHE A 25 7.02 -18.50 9.28
CA PHE A 25 7.79 -17.29 9.55
C PHE A 25 9.22 -17.35 8.99
N ASP A 26 9.81 -18.52 8.85
CA ASP A 26 11.11 -18.68 8.19
C ASP A 26 11.01 -18.38 6.69
N ARG A 27 9.95 -18.82 6.03
CA ARG A 27 9.67 -18.49 4.64
C ARG A 27 9.41 -16.98 4.48
N GLN A 28 8.63 -16.39 5.37
CA GLN A 28 8.36 -14.94 5.36
C GLN A 28 9.63 -14.11 5.56
N LEU A 29 10.54 -14.52 6.45
CA LEU A 29 11.86 -13.88 6.62
C LEU A 29 12.70 -13.95 5.35
N ARG A 30 12.72 -15.10 4.67
CA ARG A 30 13.41 -15.24 3.37
C ARG A 30 12.78 -14.37 2.28
N GLN A 31 11.45 -14.30 2.23
CA GLN A 31 10.73 -13.43 1.31
C GLN A 31 11.07 -11.96 1.56
N GLN A 32 11.07 -11.52 2.80
CA GLN A 32 11.42 -10.16 3.15
C GLN A 32 12.87 -9.80 2.79
N ALA A 33 13.82 -10.74 3.01
CA ALA A 33 15.21 -10.53 2.58
C ALA A 33 15.34 -10.41 1.06
N LEU A 34 14.54 -11.16 0.31
CA LEU A 34 14.46 -11.05 -1.15
C LEU A 34 13.87 -9.69 -1.57
N THR A 35 12.76 -9.29 -0.97
CA THR A 35 12.14 -7.97 -1.19
C THR A 35 13.15 -6.84 -0.92
N ASP A 36 13.87 -6.89 0.21
CA ASP A 36 14.91 -5.91 0.55
C ASP A 36 16.02 -5.84 -0.50
N SER A 37 16.45 -7.00 -1.01
CA SER A 37 17.49 -7.05 -2.05
C SER A 37 16.99 -6.54 -3.40
N THR A 38 15.75 -6.85 -3.76
CA THR A 38 15.10 -6.37 -5.00
C THR A 38 14.96 -4.86 -4.97
N TRP A 39 14.48 -4.29 -3.86
CA TRP A 39 14.37 -2.83 -3.71
C TRP A 39 15.72 -2.13 -3.76
N ARG A 40 16.80 -2.69 -3.17
CA ARG A 40 18.15 -2.13 -3.32
C ARG A 40 18.59 -2.12 -4.78
N ALA A 41 18.44 -3.24 -5.49
CA ALA A 41 18.79 -3.34 -6.90
C ALA A 41 17.94 -2.39 -7.77
N ALA A 42 16.64 -2.28 -7.47
CA ALA A 42 15.74 -1.37 -8.16
C ALA A 42 16.04 0.10 -7.89
N SER A 43 16.64 0.43 -6.76
CA SER A 43 17.00 1.81 -6.41
C SER A 43 18.32 2.26 -7.02
N ASP A 44 19.20 1.31 -7.38
CA ASP A 44 20.52 1.63 -7.90
C ASP A 44 20.44 2.44 -9.22
N GLY A 45 21.14 3.56 -9.26
CA GLY A 45 21.11 4.50 -10.38
C GLY A 45 19.83 5.35 -10.53
N TYR A 46 18.80 5.13 -9.70
CA TYR A 46 17.54 5.88 -9.76
C TYR A 46 17.31 6.78 -8.55
N MET A 47 17.61 6.30 -7.34
CA MET A 47 17.31 7.00 -6.10
C MET A 47 18.16 6.48 -4.93
N ARG A 48 18.25 7.26 -3.87
CA ARG A 48 18.77 6.77 -2.59
C ARG A 48 17.71 5.97 -1.89
N MET A 49 18.06 4.81 -1.37
CA MET A 49 17.19 3.97 -0.56
C MET A 49 17.85 3.65 0.77
N GLU A 50 17.07 3.72 1.83
CA GLU A 50 17.43 3.20 3.15
C GLU A 50 16.26 2.44 3.76
N LYS A 51 16.55 1.47 4.62
CA LYS A 51 15.57 0.78 5.45
C LYS A 51 15.82 1.19 6.89
N ILE A 52 14.79 1.70 7.53
CA ILE A 52 14.83 2.24 8.90
C ILE A 52 13.83 1.50 9.78
N ALA A 53 13.86 1.77 11.07
CA ALA A 53 12.77 1.50 11.99
C ALA A 53 12.47 2.75 12.81
N TYR A 54 11.21 2.90 13.20
CA TYR A 54 10.76 3.99 14.05
C TYR A 54 9.67 3.52 15.01
N ARG A 55 9.47 4.24 16.09
CA ARG A 55 8.46 3.91 17.08
C ARG A 55 7.07 4.27 16.54
N SER A 56 6.11 3.32 16.58
CA SER A 56 4.69 3.57 16.30
C SER A 56 4.17 4.74 17.12
N ALA A 57 3.24 5.52 16.58
CA ALA A 57 2.56 6.57 17.33
C ALA A 57 1.76 6.00 18.53
N ALA A 58 1.32 4.74 18.46
CA ALA A 58 0.76 4.01 19.58
C ALA A 58 1.80 3.68 20.69
N GLY A 59 3.10 3.80 20.39
CA GLY A 59 4.18 3.68 21.37
C GLY A 59 4.57 2.25 21.75
N ASP A 60 4.00 1.24 21.15
CA ASP A 60 4.11 -0.18 21.56
C ASP A 60 5.01 -1.03 20.65
N LEU A 61 5.29 -0.57 19.43
CA LEU A 61 5.94 -1.36 18.38
C LEU A 61 6.96 -0.51 17.59
N ASP A 62 8.05 -1.13 17.14
CA ASP A 62 8.96 -0.53 16.18
C ASP A 62 8.53 -0.93 14.77
N VAL A 63 8.27 0.08 13.93
CA VAL A 63 7.75 -0.06 12.57
C VAL A 63 8.90 0.02 11.58
N PRO A 64 9.19 -1.05 10.82
CA PRO A 64 10.14 -0.98 9.71
C PRO A 64 9.57 -0.11 8.59
N ALA A 65 10.45 0.60 7.88
CA ALA A 65 10.04 1.38 6.72
C ALA A 65 11.16 1.48 5.69
N PHE A 66 10.77 1.57 4.44
CA PHE A 66 11.65 1.99 3.37
C PHE A 66 11.57 3.51 3.18
N VAL A 67 12.70 4.15 2.94
CA VAL A 67 12.74 5.57 2.58
C VAL A 67 13.50 5.73 1.27
N PHE A 68 12.88 6.40 0.32
CA PHE A 68 13.42 6.66 -1.01
C PHE A 68 13.53 8.16 -1.21
N ARG A 69 14.69 8.62 -1.72
CA ARG A 69 14.99 10.06 -1.88
C ARG A 69 15.69 10.33 -3.21
N PRO A 70 15.51 11.50 -3.79
CA PRO A 70 16.30 11.94 -4.94
C PRO A 70 17.80 11.92 -4.64
N PHE A 71 18.63 11.78 -5.69
CA PHE A 71 20.04 12.03 -5.56
C PHE A 71 20.32 13.53 -5.40
N GLY A 72 21.45 13.83 -4.76
CA GLY A 72 21.84 15.21 -4.53
C GLY A 72 21.56 15.67 -3.10
N ALA A 73 21.94 16.89 -2.80
CA ALA A 73 21.64 17.57 -1.57
C ALA A 73 20.48 18.55 -1.83
N ALA A 74 19.43 18.45 -1.05
CA ALA A 74 18.32 19.39 -1.08
C ALA A 74 18.45 20.39 0.07
N ALA A 75 17.92 21.59 -0.11
CA ALA A 75 17.85 22.57 0.97
C ALA A 75 16.83 22.13 2.02
N PRO A 76 17.02 22.52 3.29
CA PRO A 76 16.03 22.23 4.33
C PRO A 76 14.64 22.74 3.94
N GLY A 77 13.60 21.90 4.08
CA GLY A 77 12.22 22.22 3.78
C GLY A 77 11.91 22.46 2.30
N SER A 78 12.76 21.97 1.37
CA SER A 78 12.54 22.19 -0.07
C SER A 78 11.74 21.08 -0.74
N GLU A 79 11.69 19.87 -0.17
CA GLU A 79 11.08 18.69 -0.79
C GLU A 79 9.71 18.39 -0.19
N ALA A 80 8.76 18.03 -1.03
CA ALA A 80 7.51 17.42 -0.61
C ALA A 80 7.71 15.92 -0.34
N ALA A 81 6.84 15.29 0.44
CA ALA A 81 6.95 13.87 0.73
C ALA A 81 5.63 13.11 0.52
N LEU A 82 5.74 11.83 0.25
CA LEU A 82 4.62 10.89 0.17
C LEU A 82 4.81 9.76 1.19
N VAL A 83 3.80 9.54 2.03
CA VAL A 83 3.67 8.32 2.81
C VAL A 83 2.97 7.29 1.92
N TRP A 84 3.66 6.18 1.65
CA TRP A 84 3.22 5.13 0.73
C TRP A 84 2.73 3.92 1.50
N VAL A 85 1.43 3.63 1.44
CA VAL A 85 0.81 2.58 2.25
C VAL A 85 0.47 1.39 1.36
N HIS A 86 1.21 0.29 1.55
CA HIS A 86 1.02 -0.92 0.76
C HIS A 86 -0.35 -1.58 1.01
N GLU A 87 -0.75 -2.44 0.10
CA GLU A 87 -1.97 -3.24 0.21
C GLU A 87 -1.78 -4.46 1.12
N ASP A 88 -2.88 -5.15 1.40
CA ASP A 88 -2.99 -6.38 2.19
C ASP A 88 -2.68 -6.25 3.68
N ILE A 89 -3.52 -6.90 4.49
CA ILE A 89 -3.33 -7.01 5.94
C ILE A 89 -2.02 -7.74 6.28
N ARG A 90 -1.65 -8.74 5.45
CA ARG A 90 -0.46 -9.58 5.55
C ARG A 90 0.49 -9.33 4.37
N GLY A 91 0.57 -8.05 3.95
CA GLY A 91 1.38 -7.62 2.84
C GLY A 91 2.82 -7.23 3.22
N HIS A 92 3.44 -6.58 2.30
CA HIS A 92 4.74 -5.91 2.41
C HIS A 92 4.85 -4.88 1.27
N LEU A 93 5.92 -4.10 1.20
CA LEU A 93 6.13 -3.20 0.08
C LEU A 93 6.46 -4.01 -1.20
N TYR A 94 5.42 -4.31 -1.95
CA TYR A 94 5.50 -5.15 -3.15
C TYR A 94 6.34 -4.51 -4.26
N GLU A 95 7.02 -5.35 -5.03
CA GLU A 95 7.90 -4.94 -6.11
C GLU A 95 7.15 -4.28 -7.29
N HIS A 96 5.86 -4.52 -7.43
CA HIS A 96 5.05 -3.83 -8.44
C HIS A 96 4.92 -2.31 -8.19
N TYR A 97 5.28 -1.81 -7.01
CA TYR A 97 5.36 -0.38 -6.74
C TYR A 97 6.66 0.26 -7.25
N ILE A 98 7.65 -0.52 -7.69
CA ILE A 98 8.97 -0.02 -8.12
C ILE A 98 8.86 1.11 -9.16
N PRO A 99 8.14 0.97 -10.29
CA PRO A 99 8.10 2.04 -11.29
C PRO A 99 7.48 3.33 -10.72
N TYR A 100 6.46 3.20 -9.91
CA TYR A 100 5.73 4.36 -9.40
C TYR A 100 6.47 5.09 -8.28
N ILE A 101 7.22 4.37 -7.45
CA ILE A 101 8.10 5.00 -6.45
C ILE A 101 9.29 5.68 -7.14
N ARG A 102 9.84 5.08 -8.22
CA ARG A 102 10.85 5.74 -9.06
C ARG A 102 10.31 7.03 -9.68
N ASP A 103 9.08 7.00 -10.20
CA ASP A 103 8.41 8.18 -10.78
C ASP A 103 8.18 9.26 -9.71
N ALA A 104 7.72 8.89 -8.51
CA ALA A 104 7.56 9.82 -7.40
C ALA A 104 8.89 10.51 -7.05
N VAL A 105 9.97 9.75 -6.91
CA VAL A 105 11.30 10.29 -6.58
C VAL A 105 11.86 11.12 -7.73
N ALA A 106 11.63 10.73 -8.99
CA ALA A 106 12.02 11.52 -10.17
C ALA A 106 11.28 12.86 -10.24
N GLN A 107 10.06 12.95 -9.70
CA GLN A 107 9.31 14.19 -9.56
C GLN A 107 9.74 15.04 -8.34
N GLY A 108 10.70 14.56 -7.54
CA GLY A 108 11.25 15.29 -6.40
C GLY A 108 10.61 14.96 -5.05
N TYR A 109 9.77 13.95 -4.97
CA TYR A 109 9.20 13.52 -3.68
C TYR A 109 10.19 12.68 -2.88
N VAL A 110 10.24 12.92 -1.57
CA VAL A 110 10.73 11.92 -0.61
C VAL A 110 9.59 10.93 -0.36
N VAL A 111 9.86 9.64 -0.49
CA VAL A 111 8.85 8.60 -0.23
C VAL A 111 9.23 7.82 1.03
N ILE A 112 8.32 7.71 1.99
CA ILE A 112 8.44 6.81 3.13
C ILE A 112 7.33 5.75 3.04
N ALA A 113 7.72 4.48 3.06
CA ALA A 113 6.81 3.34 2.95
C ALA A 113 6.89 2.49 4.22
N PRO A 114 5.99 2.71 5.20
CA PRO A 114 5.89 1.90 6.40
C PRO A 114 5.46 0.47 6.08
N GLU A 115 6.14 -0.49 6.68
CA GLU A 115 5.71 -1.88 6.80
C GLU A 115 4.88 -2.00 8.09
N TYR A 116 3.63 -1.54 8.08
CA TYR A 116 2.80 -1.46 9.29
C TYR A 116 2.57 -2.84 9.93
N ARG A 117 2.17 -2.87 11.20
CA ARG A 117 1.89 -4.13 11.92
C ARG A 117 1.00 -5.07 11.11
N GLY A 118 1.27 -6.36 11.18
CA GLY A 118 0.64 -7.36 10.32
C GLY A 118 1.46 -7.71 9.08
N SER A 119 2.39 -6.84 8.63
CA SER A 119 3.26 -7.13 7.50
C SER A 119 4.11 -8.38 7.73
N ILE A 120 4.35 -9.12 6.64
CA ILE A 120 5.13 -10.36 6.69
C ILE A 120 6.64 -10.10 6.80
N GLY A 121 7.37 -11.09 7.34
CA GLY A 121 8.83 -11.07 7.39
C GLY A 121 9.42 -10.41 8.64
N TYR A 122 8.61 -10.03 9.62
CA TYR A 122 9.04 -9.41 10.88
C TYR A 122 8.75 -10.27 12.11
N GLY A 123 8.41 -11.53 11.88
CA GLY A 123 8.16 -12.53 12.92
C GLY A 123 6.71 -12.57 13.43
N GLU A 124 6.41 -13.59 14.23
CA GLU A 124 5.06 -13.91 14.70
C GLU A 124 4.40 -12.76 15.46
N ARG A 125 5.11 -12.15 16.41
CA ARG A 125 4.58 -11.03 17.20
C ARG A 125 4.16 -9.85 16.34
N TYR A 126 4.93 -9.54 15.29
CA TYR A 126 4.63 -8.46 14.36
C TYR A 126 3.43 -8.81 13.48
N TYR A 127 3.44 -10.03 12.98
CA TYR A 127 2.36 -10.59 12.17
C TYR A 127 1.02 -10.57 12.91
N ASP A 128 0.99 -11.01 14.17
CA ASP A 128 -0.23 -11.10 14.97
C ASP A 128 -0.68 -9.76 15.56
N ALA A 129 0.14 -8.71 15.49
CA ALA A 129 -0.18 -7.39 16.03
C ALA A 129 -1.22 -6.58 15.23
N ILE A 130 -1.68 -7.05 14.07
CA ILE A 130 -2.73 -6.38 13.28
C ILE A 130 -4.04 -6.32 14.08
N ASP A 131 -4.74 -5.20 14.02
CA ASP A 131 -6.06 -5.04 14.65
C ASP A 131 -7.15 -4.51 13.69
N TYR A 132 -6.86 -4.45 12.40
CA TYR A 132 -7.74 -4.17 11.27
C TYR A 132 -8.48 -2.81 11.36
N GLY A 133 -7.80 -1.76 10.94
CA GLY A 133 -8.31 -0.37 10.98
C GLY A 133 -8.04 0.33 12.31
N GLY A 134 -7.13 -0.19 13.12
CA GLY A 134 -6.74 0.34 14.41
C GLY A 134 -5.32 0.84 14.47
N ALA A 135 -4.47 0.17 15.24
CA ALA A 135 -3.12 0.61 15.53
C ALA A 135 -2.16 0.59 14.33
N GLU A 136 -2.47 -0.13 13.24
CA GLU A 136 -1.74 0.01 11.98
C GLU A 136 -1.90 1.41 11.37
N VAL A 137 -2.98 2.11 11.66
CA VAL A 137 -3.14 3.53 11.27
C VAL A 137 -2.12 4.40 12.01
N ASP A 138 -1.92 4.14 13.31
CA ASP A 138 -0.93 4.85 14.14
C ASP A 138 0.51 4.54 13.69
N ASP A 139 0.77 3.33 13.21
CA ASP A 139 2.05 2.97 12.60
C ASP A 139 2.35 3.87 11.40
N VAL A 140 1.38 4.05 10.50
CA VAL A 140 1.52 4.89 9.30
C VAL A 140 1.59 6.37 9.64
N VAL A 141 0.79 6.84 10.59
CA VAL A 141 0.81 8.23 11.07
C VAL A 141 2.18 8.61 11.66
N GLY A 142 2.82 7.69 12.38
CA GLY A 142 4.16 7.87 12.94
C GLY A 142 5.25 8.18 11.91
N ALA A 143 5.05 7.82 10.64
CA ALA A 143 5.99 8.14 9.57
C ALA A 143 6.17 9.65 9.36
N VAL A 144 5.16 10.46 9.64
CA VAL A 144 5.26 11.92 9.49
C VAL A 144 6.24 12.52 10.51
N ASP A 145 6.27 11.99 11.73
CA ASP A 145 7.25 12.42 12.73
C ASP A 145 8.67 12.00 12.37
N VAL A 146 8.83 10.86 11.72
CA VAL A 146 10.13 10.44 11.15
C VAL A 146 10.59 11.42 10.07
N LEU A 147 9.73 11.78 9.13
CA LEU A 147 10.05 12.78 8.11
C LEU A 147 10.49 14.09 8.76
N ARG A 148 9.74 14.58 9.74
CA ARG A 148 10.04 15.83 10.44
C ARG A 148 11.38 15.82 11.17
N THR A 149 11.74 14.70 11.79
CA THR A 149 12.89 14.63 12.70
C THR A 149 14.17 14.13 12.05
N ARG A 150 14.08 13.31 11.01
CA ARG A 150 15.26 12.67 10.39
C ARG A 150 15.58 13.17 8.99
N TYR A 151 14.63 13.85 8.32
CA TYR A 151 14.77 14.30 6.93
C TYR A 151 14.53 15.82 6.83
N PRO A 152 15.53 16.64 7.19
CA PRO A 152 15.39 18.08 7.26
C PRO A 152 15.09 18.74 5.90
N GLU A 153 15.37 18.06 4.79
CA GLU A 153 14.98 18.48 3.43
C GLU A 153 13.47 18.48 3.21
N VAL A 154 12.69 17.71 3.98
CA VAL A 154 11.24 17.60 3.81
C VAL A 154 10.52 18.79 4.43
N ASP A 155 9.65 19.41 3.65
CA ASP A 155 8.63 20.34 4.14
C ASP A 155 7.44 19.58 4.71
N CYS A 156 7.33 19.52 6.02
CA CYS A 156 6.25 18.81 6.70
C CYS A 156 4.85 19.39 6.48
N HIS A 157 4.73 20.56 5.83
CA HIS A 157 3.45 21.11 5.36
C HIS A 157 3.05 20.59 3.98
N ARG A 158 3.93 19.87 3.31
CA ARG A 158 3.74 19.27 1.98
C ARG A 158 3.88 17.75 2.00
N VAL A 159 3.29 17.10 2.99
CA VAL A 159 3.25 15.63 3.09
C VAL A 159 1.91 15.13 2.57
N GLY A 160 1.96 14.30 1.53
CA GLY A 160 0.82 13.54 1.02
C GLY A 160 0.82 12.11 1.56
N ILE A 161 -0.31 11.42 1.41
CA ILE A 161 -0.43 10.00 1.72
C ILE A 161 -1.17 9.30 0.57
N ILE A 162 -0.69 8.12 0.18
CA ILE A 162 -1.33 7.29 -0.85
C ILE A 162 -1.33 5.83 -0.41
N GLY A 163 -2.44 5.12 -0.66
CA GLY A 163 -2.54 3.70 -0.32
C GLY A 163 -3.59 2.95 -1.11
N TRP A 164 -3.44 1.63 -1.13
CA TRP A 164 -4.27 0.71 -1.92
C TRP A 164 -4.97 -0.31 -1.02
N SER A 165 -6.21 -0.70 -1.36
CA SER A 165 -6.93 -1.76 -0.66
C SER A 165 -6.99 -1.52 0.84
N HIS A 166 -6.44 -2.40 1.68
CA HIS A 166 -6.26 -2.17 3.11
C HIS A 166 -5.41 -0.93 3.41
N GLY A 167 -4.35 -0.68 2.64
CA GLY A 167 -3.57 0.57 2.71
C GLY A 167 -4.40 1.80 2.34
N GLY A 168 -5.38 1.66 1.44
CA GLY A 168 -6.37 2.69 1.13
C GLY A 168 -7.30 2.98 2.32
N MET A 169 -7.74 1.95 3.04
CA MET A 169 -8.46 2.08 4.31
C MET A 169 -7.63 2.83 5.35
N ILE A 170 -6.38 2.41 5.57
CA ILE A 170 -5.46 3.09 6.48
C ILE A 170 -5.30 4.57 6.10
N THR A 171 -5.13 4.85 4.80
CA THR A 171 -5.03 6.22 4.26
C THR A 171 -6.24 7.07 4.63
N LEU A 172 -7.45 6.56 4.39
CA LEU A 172 -8.69 7.26 4.73
C LEU A 172 -8.84 7.47 6.24
N LEU A 173 -8.61 6.42 7.04
CA LEU A 173 -8.69 6.53 8.50
C LEU A 173 -7.62 7.49 9.06
N ALA A 174 -6.42 7.50 8.51
CA ALA A 174 -5.36 8.40 8.93
C ALA A 174 -5.76 9.88 8.76
N ILE A 175 -6.34 10.25 7.61
CA ILE A 175 -6.75 11.64 7.36
C ILE A 175 -8.04 12.03 8.08
N PHE A 176 -8.91 11.08 8.42
CA PHE A 176 -10.12 11.35 9.19
C PHE A 176 -9.84 11.50 10.69
N ARG A 177 -8.89 10.72 11.23
CA ARG A 177 -8.47 10.80 12.63
C ARG A 177 -7.49 11.96 12.88
N ASN A 178 -6.69 12.32 11.84
CA ASN A 178 -5.66 13.37 11.91
C ASN A 178 -5.86 14.39 10.76
N PRO A 179 -6.92 15.19 10.78
CA PRO A 179 -7.42 15.93 9.61
C PRO A 179 -6.50 17.03 9.06
N LEU A 180 -5.42 17.39 9.77
CA LEU A 180 -4.45 18.40 9.36
C LEU A 180 -3.01 17.88 9.30
N LEU A 181 -2.82 16.58 9.50
CA LEU A 181 -1.47 15.98 9.48
C LEU A 181 -0.91 15.87 8.06
N PHE A 182 -1.79 15.59 7.11
CA PHE A 182 -1.44 15.47 5.69
C PHE A 182 -1.99 16.65 4.90
N ARG A 183 -1.32 17.00 3.82
CA ARG A 183 -1.75 18.07 2.90
C ARG A 183 -2.75 17.58 1.87
N ALA A 184 -2.61 16.33 1.42
CA ALA A 184 -3.47 15.68 0.43
C ALA A 184 -3.43 14.16 0.60
N ALA A 185 -4.45 13.46 0.14
CA ALA A 185 -4.52 12.00 0.21
C ALA A 185 -5.05 11.39 -1.09
N ALA A 186 -4.57 10.19 -1.43
CA ALA A 186 -5.08 9.39 -2.53
C ALA A 186 -5.35 7.95 -2.05
N ALA A 187 -6.58 7.45 -2.21
CA ALA A 187 -6.98 6.11 -1.81
C ALA A 187 -7.48 5.34 -3.04
N MET A 188 -6.81 4.23 -3.34
CA MET A 188 -7.06 3.41 -4.51
C MET A 188 -7.74 2.11 -4.08
N VAL A 189 -8.89 1.80 -4.64
CA VAL A 189 -9.68 0.59 -4.36
C VAL A 189 -9.75 0.27 -2.86
N PRO A 190 -10.09 1.26 -2.00
CA PRO A 190 -9.93 1.15 -0.56
C PRO A 190 -10.95 0.20 0.07
N VAL A 191 -10.60 -0.51 1.13
CA VAL A 191 -11.60 -1.13 2.00
C VAL A 191 -12.32 0.02 2.73
N SER A 192 -13.61 0.20 2.47
CA SER A 192 -14.33 1.39 2.91
C SER A 192 -15.49 1.15 3.88
N ASN A 193 -16.06 -0.06 3.89
CA ASN A 193 -17.21 -0.43 4.69
C ASN A 193 -17.10 -1.86 5.21
N LEU A 194 -16.69 -2.03 6.46
CA LEU A 194 -16.49 -3.36 7.06
C LEU A 194 -17.80 -4.12 7.30
N ILE A 195 -18.93 -3.44 7.41
CA ILE A 195 -20.24 -4.07 7.54
C ILE A 195 -20.57 -4.80 6.24
N GLU A 196 -20.57 -4.07 5.12
CA GLU A 196 -20.78 -4.64 3.79
C GLU A 196 -19.78 -5.76 3.46
N ARG A 197 -18.51 -5.53 3.84
CA ARG A 197 -17.43 -6.50 3.64
C ARG A 197 -17.69 -7.82 4.35
N VAL A 198 -18.15 -7.77 5.60
CA VAL A 198 -18.47 -8.97 6.38
C VAL A 198 -19.68 -9.69 5.82
N GLU A 199 -20.71 -8.96 5.41
CA GLU A 199 -21.91 -9.54 4.78
C GLU A 199 -21.56 -10.29 3.49
N ARG A 200 -20.68 -9.73 2.66
CA ARG A 200 -20.28 -10.32 1.36
C ARG A 200 -19.21 -11.40 1.46
N LYS A 201 -18.18 -11.17 2.25
CA LYS A 201 -17.01 -12.07 2.35
C LYS A 201 -17.13 -13.13 3.45
N GLY A 202 -18.10 -12.98 4.33
CA GLY A 202 -18.30 -13.82 5.51
C GLY A 202 -17.42 -13.39 6.70
N ILE A 203 -18.05 -13.31 7.88
CA ILE A 203 -17.38 -12.84 9.08
C ILE A 203 -16.22 -13.74 9.50
N GLU A 204 -16.38 -15.05 9.44
CA GLU A 204 -15.32 -16.00 9.82
C GLU A 204 -14.04 -15.81 8.99
N LYS A 205 -14.20 -15.54 7.68
CA LYS A 205 -13.07 -15.27 6.79
C LYS A 205 -12.36 -13.97 7.19
N GLN A 206 -13.10 -12.92 7.52
CA GLN A 206 -12.50 -11.64 7.91
C GLN A 206 -11.83 -11.75 9.29
N LEU A 207 -12.49 -12.37 10.25
CA LEU A 207 -11.95 -12.56 11.60
C LEU A 207 -10.74 -13.52 11.63
N SER A 208 -10.64 -14.46 10.70
CA SER A 208 -9.48 -15.34 10.58
C SER A 208 -8.17 -14.62 10.23
N LEU A 209 -8.27 -13.40 9.71
CA LEU A 209 -7.11 -12.55 9.40
C LEU A 209 -6.52 -11.86 10.64
N ILE A 210 -7.25 -11.86 11.76
CA ILE A 210 -6.89 -11.15 12.99
C ILE A 210 -6.68 -12.16 14.10
N ASP A 211 -5.60 -12.01 14.87
CA ASP A 211 -5.38 -12.81 16.06
C ASP A 211 -6.53 -12.56 17.06
N PRO A 212 -7.15 -13.60 17.65
CA PRO A 212 -8.21 -13.42 18.65
C PRO A 212 -7.82 -12.52 19.83
N ALA A 213 -6.52 -12.49 20.20
CA ALA A 213 -6.03 -11.63 21.28
C ALA A 213 -6.01 -10.14 20.91
N HIS A 214 -5.99 -9.81 19.60
CA HIS A 214 -6.00 -8.44 19.08
C HIS A 214 -7.33 -8.09 18.40
N ARG A 215 -8.32 -9.00 18.49
CA ARG A 215 -9.62 -8.78 17.89
C ARG A 215 -10.39 -7.71 18.65
N VAL A 216 -10.65 -6.58 17.98
CA VAL A 216 -11.46 -5.48 18.51
C VAL A 216 -12.91 -5.64 18.10
N PHE A 217 -13.15 -6.32 16.98
CA PHE A 217 -14.50 -6.62 16.49
C PHE A 217 -15.11 -7.81 17.23
N GLY A 218 -16.41 -7.74 17.52
CA GLY A 218 -17.18 -8.89 17.92
C GLY A 218 -17.64 -9.76 16.75
N ASP A 219 -18.51 -10.69 17.05
CA ASP A 219 -18.93 -11.73 16.11
C ASP A 219 -19.97 -11.25 15.08
N SER A 220 -20.56 -10.07 15.27
CA SER A 220 -21.59 -9.53 14.35
C SER A 220 -21.60 -8.00 14.31
N PRO A 221 -21.64 -7.40 13.10
CA PRO A 221 -21.78 -5.95 12.95
C PRO A 221 -23.18 -5.44 13.32
N GLU A 222 -24.14 -6.33 13.56
CA GLU A 222 -25.53 -6.00 13.92
C GLU A 222 -25.74 -5.93 15.43
N SER A 223 -24.85 -6.52 16.23
CA SER A 223 -25.00 -6.57 17.69
C SER A 223 -24.19 -5.47 18.40
N GLU A 224 -24.81 -4.80 19.36
CA GLU A 224 -24.11 -3.89 20.25
C GLU A 224 -23.26 -4.66 21.29
N PRO A 225 -22.04 -4.23 21.62
CA PRO A 225 -21.38 -2.95 21.21
C PRO A 225 -20.59 -3.05 19.87
N ASP A 226 -20.66 -4.15 19.16
CA ASP A 226 -19.82 -4.45 17.99
C ASP A 226 -20.11 -3.51 16.82
N ALA A 227 -21.39 -3.14 16.62
CA ALA A 227 -21.82 -2.24 15.55
C ALA A 227 -21.05 -0.91 15.55
N ASP A 228 -20.74 -0.36 16.73
CA ASP A 228 -20.00 0.90 16.83
C ASP A 228 -18.55 0.73 16.40
N VAL A 229 -17.89 -0.39 16.72
CA VAL A 229 -16.52 -0.68 16.31
C VAL A 229 -16.43 -0.87 14.79
N TYR A 230 -17.39 -1.58 14.19
CA TYR A 230 -17.44 -1.75 12.73
C TYR A 230 -17.58 -0.39 12.02
N LYS A 231 -18.42 0.52 12.53
CA LYS A 231 -18.56 1.87 11.99
C LYS A 231 -17.31 2.71 12.20
N GLU A 232 -16.72 2.66 13.40
CA GLU A 232 -15.49 3.38 13.73
C GLU A 232 -14.31 2.96 12.85
N ARG A 233 -14.25 1.68 12.44
CA ARG A 233 -13.21 1.13 11.58
C ARG A 233 -13.54 1.24 10.08
N SER A 234 -14.71 1.75 9.72
CA SER A 234 -15.15 1.93 8.33
C SER A 234 -15.03 3.39 7.89
N PRO A 235 -14.17 3.70 6.90
CA PRO A 235 -14.03 5.04 6.36
C PRO A 235 -15.34 5.69 5.92
N LEU A 236 -16.27 4.92 5.37
CA LEU A 236 -17.58 5.41 4.91
C LEU A 236 -18.29 6.27 5.97
N PHE A 237 -18.28 5.84 7.23
CA PHE A 237 -19.01 6.52 8.29
C PHE A 237 -18.27 7.74 8.87
N GLN A 238 -17.10 8.08 8.33
CA GLN A 238 -16.27 9.18 8.80
C GLN A 238 -16.02 10.27 7.74
N VAL A 239 -16.71 10.23 6.62
CA VAL A 239 -16.54 11.18 5.49
C VAL A 239 -16.73 12.64 5.91
N ASP A 240 -17.60 12.90 6.90
CA ASP A 240 -17.83 14.25 7.46
C ASP A 240 -16.55 14.87 8.07
N LYS A 241 -15.58 14.06 8.50
CA LYS A 241 -14.28 14.47 9.06
C LYS A 241 -13.27 14.93 8.02
N LEU A 242 -13.50 14.71 6.72
CA LEU A 242 -12.58 15.14 5.66
C LEU A 242 -12.36 16.66 5.68
N ARG A 243 -11.08 17.08 5.71
CA ARG A 243 -10.66 18.50 5.77
C ARG A 243 -9.61 18.87 4.71
N ILE A 244 -9.06 17.89 4.01
CA ILE A 244 -7.99 18.07 3.01
C ILE A 244 -8.44 17.53 1.64
N PRO A 245 -7.78 17.89 0.53
CA PRO A 245 -8.01 17.28 -0.77
C PRO A 245 -7.84 15.76 -0.73
N LEU A 246 -8.77 15.03 -1.34
CA LEU A 246 -8.78 13.58 -1.42
C LEU A 246 -9.10 13.13 -2.86
N LEU A 247 -8.29 12.22 -3.38
CA LEU A 247 -8.55 11.49 -4.62
C LEU A 247 -8.93 10.04 -4.29
N VAL A 248 -10.01 9.53 -4.88
CA VAL A 248 -10.42 8.12 -4.74
C VAL A 248 -10.66 7.49 -6.10
N HIS A 249 -9.98 6.40 -6.38
CA HIS A 249 -10.23 5.56 -7.56
C HIS A 249 -10.78 4.20 -7.14
N VAL A 250 -11.83 3.75 -7.83
CA VAL A 250 -12.43 2.42 -7.61
C VAL A 250 -12.68 1.74 -8.95
N ALA A 251 -12.73 0.41 -8.96
CA ALA A 251 -12.99 -0.38 -10.14
C ALA A 251 -14.31 -1.16 -9.99
N ARG A 252 -15.20 -1.06 -10.98
CA ARG A 252 -16.51 -1.72 -10.93
C ARG A 252 -16.42 -3.24 -10.97
N ASN A 253 -15.39 -3.79 -11.60
CA ASN A 253 -15.12 -5.22 -11.69
C ASN A 253 -14.12 -5.71 -10.64
N ASP A 254 -13.90 -4.94 -9.57
CA ASP A 254 -13.14 -5.38 -8.41
C ASP A 254 -13.84 -6.56 -7.73
N ARG A 255 -13.06 -7.59 -7.35
CA ARG A 255 -13.54 -8.78 -6.65
C ARG A 255 -12.93 -8.95 -5.26
N ASP A 256 -11.95 -8.13 -4.93
CA ASP A 256 -11.30 -8.12 -3.62
C ASP A 256 -11.95 -7.08 -2.70
N VAL A 257 -12.25 -5.89 -3.23
CA VAL A 257 -13.15 -4.91 -2.63
C VAL A 257 -14.33 -4.74 -3.58
N ASP A 258 -15.46 -5.36 -3.26
CA ASP A 258 -16.63 -5.31 -4.13
C ASP A 258 -17.09 -3.85 -4.31
N ILE A 259 -17.50 -3.50 -5.53
CA ILE A 259 -17.90 -2.13 -5.85
C ILE A 259 -19.06 -1.61 -4.97
N GLU A 260 -19.90 -2.49 -4.48
CA GLU A 260 -20.99 -2.17 -3.57
C GLU A 260 -20.49 -1.70 -2.19
N GLU A 261 -19.27 -2.11 -1.81
CA GLU A 261 -18.59 -1.58 -0.62
C GLU A 261 -18.18 -0.11 -0.83
N ASP A 262 -17.71 0.24 -2.05
CA ASP A 262 -17.13 1.54 -2.36
C ASP A 262 -18.11 2.57 -2.93
N LEU A 263 -19.18 2.16 -3.59
CA LEU A 263 -20.16 3.11 -4.14
C LEU A 263 -20.76 4.05 -3.09
N PRO A 264 -21.15 3.59 -1.88
CA PRO A 264 -21.62 4.48 -0.82
C PRO A 264 -20.57 5.51 -0.39
N LEU A 265 -19.29 5.12 -0.32
CA LEU A 265 -18.20 6.06 -0.03
C LEU A 265 -18.07 7.14 -1.12
N VAL A 266 -18.08 6.73 -2.39
CA VAL A 266 -17.99 7.66 -3.53
C VAL A 266 -19.16 8.63 -3.54
N GLU A 267 -20.37 8.16 -3.27
CA GLU A 267 -21.58 8.98 -3.20
C GLU A 267 -21.54 9.95 -2.02
N ALA A 268 -21.16 9.49 -0.84
CA ALA A 268 -21.00 10.33 0.34
C ALA A 268 -19.96 11.43 0.12
N LEU A 269 -18.81 11.09 -0.48
CA LEU A 269 -17.77 12.06 -0.82
C LEU A 269 -18.27 13.12 -1.81
N ARG A 270 -18.96 12.73 -2.87
CA ARG A 270 -19.53 13.64 -3.87
C ARG A 270 -20.59 14.57 -3.30
N THR A 271 -21.38 14.06 -2.38
CA THR A 271 -22.49 14.80 -1.76
C THR A 271 -22.02 15.71 -0.64
N LEU A 272 -21.20 15.20 0.28
CA LEU A 272 -20.82 15.90 1.50
C LEU A 272 -19.53 16.73 1.34
N LYS A 273 -18.65 16.36 0.42
CA LYS A 273 -17.30 16.94 0.26
C LYS A 273 -16.95 17.30 -1.19
N PRO A 274 -17.88 17.85 -2.02
CA PRO A 274 -17.68 18.05 -3.46
C PRO A 274 -16.51 18.96 -3.83
N ARG A 275 -16.04 19.80 -2.90
CA ARG A 275 -14.89 20.70 -3.12
C ARG A 275 -13.55 20.10 -2.67
N LEU A 276 -13.56 19.02 -1.92
CA LEU A 276 -12.36 18.35 -1.40
C LEU A 276 -12.12 17.00 -2.06
N ALA A 277 -13.17 16.31 -2.47
CA ALA A 277 -13.06 14.95 -2.99
C ALA A 277 -13.16 14.93 -4.51
N GLU A 278 -12.18 14.29 -5.15
CA GLU A 278 -12.19 13.88 -6.54
C GLU A 278 -12.34 12.35 -6.58
N THR A 279 -13.29 11.86 -7.36
CA THR A 279 -13.56 10.42 -7.43
C THR A 279 -13.63 9.95 -8.87
N LYS A 280 -13.08 8.78 -9.16
CA LYS A 280 -13.17 8.12 -10.46
C LYS A 280 -13.58 6.65 -10.28
N ILE A 281 -14.60 6.24 -11.02
CA ILE A 281 -15.00 4.84 -11.15
C ILE A 281 -14.52 4.37 -12.52
N TYR A 282 -13.74 3.30 -12.54
CA TYR A 282 -13.33 2.59 -13.76
C TYR A 282 -14.29 1.42 -13.99
N ASP A 283 -14.90 1.33 -15.19
CA ASP A 283 -16.00 0.39 -15.40
C ASP A 283 -15.53 -1.07 -15.54
N GLN A 284 -14.54 -1.32 -16.39
CA GLN A 284 -14.02 -2.68 -16.65
C GLN A 284 -12.48 -2.66 -16.84
N PRO A 285 -11.72 -2.07 -15.90
CA PRO A 285 -10.27 -1.99 -16.09
C PRO A 285 -9.64 -3.39 -16.03
N PRO A 286 -8.63 -3.67 -16.87
CA PRO A 286 -7.89 -4.92 -16.81
C PRO A 286 -7.28 -5.13 -15.42
N GLY A 287 -7.57 -6.28 -14.79
CA GLY A 287 -7.06 -6.61 -13.45
C GLY A 287 -7.98 -6.22 -12.30
N GLY A 288 -9.06 -5.46 -12.52
CA GLY A 288 -10.00 -5.08 -11.45
C GLY A 288 -9.29 -4.42 -10.28
N HIS A 289 -9.15 -5.14 -9.16
CA HIS A 289 -8.50 -4.66 -7.94
C HIS A 289 -7.07 -4.14 -8.13
N THR A 290 -6.33 -4.73 -9.08
CA THR A 290 -4.92 -4.37 -9.32
C THR A 290 -4.69 -3.50 -10.55
N PHE A 291 -5.76 -2.94 -11.14
CA PHE A 291 -5.74 -2.33 -12.47
C PHE A 291 -4.67 -1.24 -12.66
N ASP A 292 -4.41 -0.47 -11.62
CA ASP A 292 -3.52 0.68 -11.64
C ASP A 292 -2.05 0.36 -11.31
N ARG A 293 -1.75 -0.86 -10.86
CA ARG A 293 -0.40 -1.26 -10.44
C ARG A 293 0.11 -2.54 -11.10
N ARG A 294 -0.46 -2.90 -12.26
CA ARG A 294 -0.02 -4.05 -13.05
C ARG A 294 1.31 -3.76 -13.73
N VAL A 295 2.26 -4.67 -13.57
CA VAL A 295 3.60 -4.57 -14.12
C VAL A 295 4.03 -5.89 -14.77
N ASN A 296 4.98 -5.81 -15.67
CA ASN A 296 5.72 -6.98 -16.12
C ASN A 296 6.66 -7.45 -15.01
N HIS A 297 6.47 -8.64 -14.47
CA HIS A 297 7.23 -9.17 -13.33
C HIS A 297 8.74 -9.40 -13.61
N LEU A 298 9.17 -9.37 -14.88
CA LEU A 298 10.58 -9.53 -15.24
C LEU A 298 11.30 -8.19 -15.37
N THR A 299 10.59 -7.13 -15.77
CA THR A 299 11.18 -5.81 -16.04
C THR A 299 10.74 -4.73 -15.07
N TRP A 300 9.69 -4.98 -14.31
CA TRP A 300 8.97 -4.02 -13.45
C TRP A 300 8.38 -2.83 -14.23
N GLU A 301 8.25 -2.94 -15.56
CA GLU A 301 7.62 -1.91 -16.37
C GLU A 301 6.10 -2.00 -16.25
N PRO A 302 5.39 -0.86 -16.12
CA PRO A 302 3.93 -0.85 -16.12
C PRO A 302 3.35 -1.45 -17.40
N GLU A 303 2.22 -2.14 -17.31
CA GLU A 303 1.51 -2.66 -18.50
C GLU A 303 0.98 -1.55 -19.41
N ASN A 304 0.81 -0.34 -18.84
CA ASN A 304 0.37 0.86 -19.57
C ASN A 304 -0.99 0.67 -20.32
N ASN A 305 -1.90 -0.13 -19.75
CA ASN A 305 -3.25 -0.11 -20.28
C ASN A 305 -3.91 1.27 -20.05
N PRO A 306 -4.91 1.66 -20.86
CA PRO A 306 -5.47 3.01 -20.82
C PRO A 306 -5.99 3.45 -19.44
N ASP A 307 -6.62 2.55 -18.70
CA ASP A 307 -7.16 2.86 -17.36
C ASP A 307 -6.05 3.06 -16.33
N GLN A 308 -4.97 2.28 -16.41
CA GLN A 308 -3.79 2.43 -15.59
C GLN A 308 -3.10 3.78 -15.85
N VAL A 309 -2.92 4.13 -17.12
CA VAL A 309 -2.32 5.42 -17.54
C VAL A 309 -3.18 6.59 -17.09
N ASP A 310 -4.51 6.53 -17.24
CA ASP A 310 -5.43 7.56 -16.76
C ASP A 310 -5.35 7.70 -15.23
N SER A 311 -5.34 6.58 -14.51
CA SER A 311 -5.26 6.56 -13.04
C SER A 311 -4.00 7.28 -12.55
N TRP A 312 -2.82 6.90 -13.04
CA TRP A 312 -1.55 7.52 -12.62
C TRP A 312 -1.41 8.97 -13.10
N THR A 313 -1.93 9.30 -14.28
CA THR A 313 -1.98 10.69 -14.74
C THR A 313 -2.80 11.57 -13.79
N ARG A 314 -3.93 11.06 -13.28
CA ARG A 314 -4.75 11.77 -12.29
C ARG A 314 -4.04 11.87 -10.93
N ILE A 315 -3.41 10.79 -10.46
CA ILE A 315 -2.67 10.76 -9.20
C ILE A 315 -1.56 11.81 -9.21
N TRP A 316 -0.71 11.83 -10.25
CA TRP A 316 0.39 12.81 -10.34
C TRP A 316 -0.12 14.25 -10.46
N ARG A 317 -1.08 14.52 -11.34
CA ARG A 317 -1.69 15.85 -11.43
C ARG A 317 -2.34 16.33 -10.13
N PHE A 318 -2.90 15.39 -9.37
CA PHE A 318 -3.51 15.69 -8.08
C PHE A 318 -2.44 16.08 -7.06
N PHE A 319 -1.37 15.31 -6.92
CA PHE A 319 -0.29 15.62 -5.99
C PHE A 319 0.52 16.86 -6.41
N ASP A 320 0.83 17.03 -7.68
CA ASP A 320 1.49 18.24 -8.18
C ASP A 320 0.71 19.51 -7.79
N ARG A 321 -0.60 19.52 -8.01
CA ARG A 321 -1.45 20.64 -7.67
C ARG A 321 -1.57 20.90 -6.17
N THR A 322 -1.57 19.85 -5.36
CA THR A 322 -1.84 19.94 -3.92
C THR A 322 -0.60 20.05 -3.07
N LEU A 323 0.52 19.51 -3.52
CA LEU A 323 1.79 19.47 -2.78
C LEU A 323 2.84 20.44 -3.36
N ASP A 324 2.62 21.03 -4.56
CA ASP A 324 3.57 21.93 -5.24
C ASP A 324 5.00 21.32 -5.29
N ALA A 325 5.09 20.04 -5.67
CA ALA A 325 6.38 19.37 -5.78
C ALA A 325 7.26 20.04 -6.84
N VAL A 326 8.50 20.35 -6.48
CA VAL A 326 9.49 20.84 -7.43
C VAL A 326 10.14 19.64 -8.10
N ALA A 327 9.98 19.52 -9.42
CA ALA A 327 10.62 18.44 -10.18
C ALA A 327 12.14 18.42 -9.92
N ALA A 328 12.67 17.26 -9.55
CA ALA A 328 14.12 17.08 -9.46
C ALA A 328 14.76 17.40 -10.83
N PRO A 329 15.95 18.03 -10.87
CA PRO A 329 16.64 18.25 -12.13
C PRO A 329 16.83 16.89 -12.83
N ALA A 330 16.38 16.79 -14.08
CA ALA A 330 16.47 15.57 -14.85
C ALA A 330 17.88 15.01 -14.79
N VAL A 331 18.05 13.85 -14.15
CA VAL A 331 19.32 13.09 -14.25
C VAL A 331 19.41 12.70 -15.71
N ALA A 332 20.43 13.23 -16.40
CA ALA A 332 20.68 12.93 -17.81
C ALA A 332 20.65 11.39 -17.94
N ALA A 333 19.72 10.89 -18.75
CA ALA A 333 19.59 9.47 -19.00
C ALA A 333 20.98 8.94 -19.40
N VAL A 334 21.56 8.09 -18.55
CA VAL A 334 22.77 7.36 -18.88
C VAL A 334 22.37 6.49 -20.07
N SER A 335 22.88 6.83 -21.24
CA SER A 335 22.57 6.15 -22.48
C SER A 335 22.79 4.65 -22.30
N ALA A 336 21.77 3.87 -22.58
CA ALA A 336 21.75 2.40 -22.49
C ALA A 336 22.70 1.70 -23.50
N ASP A 337 23.77 2.38 -23.95
CA ASP A 337 24.65 1.92 -25.02
C ASP A 337 26.01 1.34 -24.55
N ALA A 338 26.14 1.04 -23.27
CA ALA A 338 27.31 0.33 -22.74
C ALA A 338 26.99 -1.12 -22.37
N ARG A 339 26.51 -1.92 -23.33
CA ARG A 339 26.56 -3.38 -23.19
C ARG A 339 28.01 -3.82 -23.39
N PRO A 340 28.65 -4.50 -22.44
CA PRO A 340 29.95 -5.11 -22.69
C PRO A 340 29.80 -6.16 -23.79
N ARG A 341 30.57 -6.02 -24.89
CA ARG A 341 30.64 -7.04 -25.94
C ARG A 341 31.19 -8.34 -25.33
N PRO A 342 30.61 -9.51 -25.62
CA PRO A 342 31.19 -10.78 -25.19
C PRO A 342 32.59 -10.93 -25.80
N ARG A 343 33.57 -11.23 -24.94
CA ARG A 343 34.94 -11.59 -25.39
C ARG A 343 34.84 -12.83 -26.27
N ALA A 344 35.34 -12.70 -27.49
CA ALA A 344 35.57 -13.82 -28.39
C ALA A 344 36.55 -14.79 -27.70
N SER A 345 36.13 -16.04 -27.52
CA SER A 345 37.02 -17.15 -27.14
C SER A 345 37.99 -17.40 -28.28
N SER A 346 39.25 -17.06 -28.07
CA SER A 346 40.33 -17.52 -28.93
C SER A 346 40.47 -19.03 -28.77
N GLY A 347 40.22 -19.75 -29.86
CA GLY A 347 40.51 -21.16 -29.94
C GLY A 347 42.01 -21.44 -29.71
N LEU A 348 42.29 -22.48 -28.99
CA LEU A 348 43.56 -23.19 -29.01
C LEU A 348 43.29 -24.57 -29.60
N GLU A 349 43.71 -24.72 -30.86
CA GLU A 349 44.02 -26.02 -31.40
C GLU A 349 45.31 -26.50 -30.72
N HIS A 350 45.23 -27.66 -30.10
CA HIS A 350 46.19 -28.80 -30.24
C HIS A 350 45.68 -29.96 -29.38
#